data_8d8dd5cf35a45d92c99e198f9ef7479c
#
_entry.id   8d8dd5cf35a45d92c99e198f9ef7479c
#
_cell.length_a   1.000
_cell.length_b   1.000
_cell.length_c   1.000
_cell.angle_alpha   90.00
_cell.angle_beta   90.00
_cell.angle_gamma   90.00
#
_symmetry.space_group_name_H-M   'P 1'
#
loop_
_entity.id
_entity.type
_entity.pdbx_description
1 polymer ?
#
loop_
_entity_poly.entity_id
_entity_poly.type
_entity_poly.pdbx_seq_one_letter_code
_entity_poly.pdbx_strand_id
1 'polypeptide(L)'
;KYVYFNYELDGVQCKDDFGRTNAPADLYKKMLAGAECRTSQVSIGEYMAFWRPFLEEGKDVLHVSLSSGVSGTYESACQAKVEIEQEFPDRKVEVIDSLQASSGYGLLVDGLADKRDEGLSFDEVVAWAKEARHRVYGWFFSTDLTFFVRGGRISKTAGLLGGMLNICPV
;
A
#
# COMPACT_ATOMS: atom_id res chain seq x y z
N LYS A 1 5.36 9.70 -7.89
CA LYS A 1 6.09 9.67 -6.61
C LYS A 1 5.50 8.56 -5.72
N TYR A 2 6.29 8.05 -4.78
CA TYR A 2 5.86 6.98 -3.86
C TYR A 2 6.43 7.25 -2.46
N VAL A 3 5.69 6.84 -1.43
CA VAL A 3 6.12 6.77 -0.05
C VAL A 3 6.56 5.33 0.24
N TYR A 4 7.66 5.17 0.96
CA TYR A 4 8.17 3.85 1.31
C TYR A 4 7.42 3.28 2.50
N PHE A 5 7.16 1.96 2.47
CA PHE A 5 6.80 1.23 3.66
C PHE A 5 8.04 0.99 4.54
N ASN A 6 7.78 0.72 5.81
CA ASN A 6 8.82 0.30 6.75
C ASN A 6 8.59 -1.16 7.14
N TYR A 7 9.68 -1.85 7.45
CA TYR A 7 9.63 -3.19 8.02
C TYR A 7 10.74 -3.34 9.06
N GLU A 8 10.54 -4.26 9.99
CA GLU A 8 11.53 -4.66 10.98
C GLU A 8 12.03 -6.06 10.62
N LEU A 9 13.34 -6.25 10.63
CA LEU A 9 13.99 -7.53 10.42
C LEU A 9 14.90 -7.82 11.62
N ASP A 10 14.55 -8.83 12.43
CA ASP A 10 15.25 -9.19 13.67
C ASP A 10 15.54 -7.99 14.59
N GLY A 11 14.52 -7.12 14.77
CA GLY A 11 14.62 -5.91 15.61
C GLY A 11 15.26 -4.70 14.93
N VAL A 12 15.72 -4.83 13.69
CA VAL A 12 16.32 -3.71 12.93
C VAL A 12 15.29 -3.09 12.00
N GLN A 13 15.08 -1.77 12.16
CA GLN A 13 14.18 -1.01 11.28
C GLN A 13 14.79 -0.81 9.89
N CYS A 14 14.02 -1.16 8.87
CA CYS A 14 14.41 -1.08 7.46
C CYS A 14 13.32 -0.35 6.66
N LYS A 15 13.73 0.30 5.56
CA LYS A 15 12.79 0.81 4.55
C LYS A 15 12.65 -0.17 3.41
N ASP A 16 11.42 -0.33 2.92
CA ASP A 16 11.16 -1.00 1.65
C ASP A 16 11.41 0.01 0.51
N ASP A 17 12.66 0.10 0.11
CA ASP A 17 13.15 1.03 -0.92
C ASP A 17 13.35 0.36 -2.29
N PHE A 18 12.54 -0.65 -2.57
CA PHE A 18 12.60 -1.48 -3.78
C PHE A 18 13.94 -2.23 -3.94
N GLY A 19 14.51 -2.66 -2.81
CA GLY A 19 15.72 -3.48 -2.81
C GLY A 19 17.03 -2.72 -3.00
N ARG A 20 17.02 -1.38 -2.88
CA ARG A 20 18.26 -0.58 -2.97
C ARG A 20 19.17 -0.82 -1.76
N THR A 21 18.61 -0.88 -0.56
CA THR A 21 19.35 -1.15 0.68
C THR A 21 19.45 -2.65 0.97
N ASN A 22 18.34 -3.36 0.86
CA ASN A 22 18.26 -4.80 1.10
C ASN A 22 17.68 -5.50 -0.12
N ALA A 23 18.47 -6.31 -0.80
CA ALA A 23 17.99 -7.05 -1.96
C ALA A 23 16.87 -8.03 -1.55
N PRO A 24 15.73 -8.09 -2.27
CA PRO A 24 14.60 -8.96 -1.92
C PRO A 24 15.01 -10.43 -1.76
N ALA A 25 15.93 -10.92 -2.58
CA ALA A 25 16.42 -12.29 -2.48
C ALA A 25 17.12 -12.58 -1.15
N ASP A 26 17.88 -11.63 -0.61
CA ASP A 26 18.56 -11.78 0.68
C ASP A 26 17.57 -11.69 1.83
N LEU A 27 16.57 -10.81 1.74
CA LEU A 27 15.48 -10.72 2.69
C LEU A 27 14.72 -12.05 2.78
N TYR A 28 14.29 -12.59 1.65
CA TYR A 28 13.56 -13.86 1.61
C TYR A 28 14.41 -15.03 2.11
N LYS A 29 15.70 -15.06 1.78
CA LYS A 29 16.64 -16.08 2.30
C LYS A 29 16.73 -16.04 3.83
N LYS A 30 16.80 -14.84 4.44
CA LYS A 30 16.81 -14.66 5.89
C LYS A 30 15.47 -15.12 6.50
N MET A 31 14.34 -14.73 5.93
CA MET A 31 13.01 -15.13 6.39
C MET A 31 12.82 -16.66 6.33
N LEU A 32 13.29 -17.31 5.28
CA LEU A 32 13.28 -18.77 5.15
C LEU A 32 14.20 -19.45 6.19
N ALA A 33 15.30 -18.81 6.56
CA ALA A 33 16.19 -19.27 7.63
C ALA A 33 15.62 -19.00 9.04
N GLY A 34 14.45 -18.37 9.16
CA GLY A 34 13.76 -18.17 10.44
C GLY A 34 13.79 -16.73 10.97
N ALA A 35 14.39 -15.77 10.25
CA ALA A 35 14.40 -14.37 10.67
C ALA A 35 12.97 -13.84 10.87
N GLU A 36 12.76 -13.07 11.93
CA GLU A 36 11.49 -12.37 12.14
C GLU A 36 11.41 -11.12 11.28
N CYS A 37 10.40 -11.09 10.41
CA CYS A 37 10.09 -9.92 9.60
C CYS A 37 8.68 -9.43 9.89
N ARG A 38 8.54 -8.15 10.24
CA ARG A 38 7.26 -7.50 10.52
C ARG A 38 7.15 -6.23 9.70
N THR A 39 6.06 -6.09 8.96
CA THR A 39 5.76 -4.86 8.22
C THR A 39 4.96 -3.90 9.08
N SER A 40 5.18 -2.60 8.90
CA SER A 40 4.37 -1.54 9.49
C SER A 40 3.65 -0.75 8.41
N GLN A 41 2.51 -0.17 8.76
CA GLN A 41 1.83 0.80 7.90
C GLN A 41 2.61 2.12 7.89
N VAL A 42 2.41 2.92 6.84
CA VAL A 42 2.89 4.30 6.82
C VAL A 42 2.11 5.12 7.84
N SER A 43 2.80 5.89 8.66
CA SER A 43 2.20 6.72 9.70
C SER A 43 1.57 8.00 9.11
N ILE A 44 0.66 8.62 9.87
CA ILE A 44 0.03 9.90 9.54
C ILE A 44 1.11 10.96 9.27
N GLY A 45 2.09 11.09 10.18
CA GLY A 45 3.17 12.07 10.03
C GLY A 45 4.04 11.86 8.79
N GLU A 46 4.30 10.60 8.41
CA GLU A 46 5.04 10.28 7.18
C GLU A 46 4.26 10.69 5.92
N TYR A 47 2.93 10.48 5.89
CA TYR A 47 2.09 10.95 4.79
C TYR A 47 2.07 12.47 4.70
N MET A 48 1.86 13.17 5.81
CA MET A 48 1.87 14.63 5.84
C MET A 48 3.22 15.19 5.37
N ALA A 49 4.33 14.64 5.87
CA ALA A 49 5.67 15.05 5.45
C ALA A 49 5.92 14.78 3.95
N PHE A 50 5.35 13.70 3.41
CA PHE A 50 5.50 13.36 2.00
C PHE A 50 4.65 14.25 1.08
N TRP A 51 3.44 14.65 1.49
CA TRP A 51 2.54 15.47 0.66
C TRP A 51 2.85 16.96 0.75
N ARG A 52 3.32 17.44 1.90
CA ARG A 52 3.58 18.85 2.18
C ARG A 52 4.36 19.59 1.07
N PRO A 53 5.49 19.10 0.56
CA PRO A 53 6.24 19.81 -0.48
C PRO A 53 5.43 20.05 -1.75
N PHE A 54 4.51 19.13 -2.11
CA PHE A 54 3.67 19.29 -3.30
C PHE A 54 2.58 20.35 -3.08
N LEU A 55 1.99 20.38 -1.88
CA LEU A 55 0.97 21.35 -1.51
C LEU A 55 1.56 22.76 -1.41
N GLU A 56 2.77 22.89 -0.87
CA GLU A 56 3.55 24.14 -0.83
C GLU A 56 3.89 24.66 -2.23
N GLU A 57 4.11 23.76 -3.19
CA GLU A 57 4.27 24.10 -4.62
C GLU A 57 2.94 24.46 -5.32
N GLY A 58 1.82 24.49 -4.59
CA GLY A 58 0.49 24.80 -5.14
C GLY A 58 -0.14 23.65 -5.92
N LYS A 59 0.33 22.42 -5.75
CA LYS A 59 -0.22 21.21 -6.40
C LYS A 59 -1.25 20.54 -5.52
N ASP A 60 -2.26 19.95 -6.14
CA ASP A 60 -3.17 19.02 -5.49
C ASP A 60 -2.58 17.59 -5.46
N VAL A 61 -2.99 16.78 -4.49
CA VAL A 61 -2.45 15.44 -4.27
C VAL A 61 -3.54 14.39 -4.42
N LEU A 62 -3.38 13.51 -5.40
CA LEU A 62 -4.15 12.26 -5.48
C LEU A 62 -3.25 11.11 -5.01
N HIS A 63 -3.56 10.55 -3.84
CA HIS A 63 -2.87 9.41 -3.27
C HIS A 63 -3.66 8.13 -3.50
N VAL A 64 -3.03 7.14 -4.12
CA VAL A 64 -3.59 5.79 -4.22
C VAL A 64 -2.95 4.93 -3.14
N SER A 65 -3.76 4.30 -2.32
CA SER A 65 -3.32 3.43 -1.23
C SER A 65 -3.46 1.96 -1.59
N LEU A 66 -2.61 1.14 -0.99
CA LEU A 66 -2.80 -0.29 -0.89
C LEU A 66 -4.18 -0.59 -0.28
N SER A 67 -4.80 -1.70 -0.67
CA SER A 67 -6.12 -2.12 -0.18
C SER A 67 -6.25 -2.03 1.35
N SER A 68 -7.32 -1.42 1.82
CA SER A 68 -7.70 -1.38 3.24
C SER A 68 -7.96 -2.78 3.83
N GLY A 69 -8.25 -3.76 2.98
CA GLY A 69 -8.44 -5.16 3.39
C GLY A 69 -7.16 -5.89 3.83
N VAL A 70 -5.97 -5.33 3.51
CA VAL A 70 -4.67 -5.98 3.83
C VAL A 70 -3.74 -5.13 4.68
N SER A 71 -4.02 -3.82 4.83
CA SER A 71 -3.19 -2.88 5.61
C SER A 71 -4.00 -1.70 6.12
N GLY A 72 -3.73 -1.25 7.34
CA GLY A 72 -4.27 0.00 7.91
C GLY A 72 -3.67 1.28 7.30
N THR A 73 -2.87 1.16 6.25
CA THR A 73 -2.19 2.31 5.63
C THR A 73 -3.18 3.27 4.94
N TYR A 74 -4.32 2.76 4.45
CA TYR A 74 -5.39 3.58 3.90
C TYR A 74 -6.01 4.48 4.96
N GLU A 75 -6.34 3.95 6.13
CA GLU A 75 -6.90 4.70 7.25
C GLU A 75 -5.93 5.78 7.74
N SER A 76 -4.62 5.45 7.83
CA SER A 76 -3.59 6.45 8.17
C SER A 76 -3.52 7.58 7.15
N ALA A 77 -3.63 7.26 5.84
CA ALA A 77 -3.65 8.27 4.79
C ALA A 77 -4.92 9.14 4.86
N CYS A 78 -6.08 8.56 5.16
CA CYS A 78 -7.32 9.32 5.35
C CYS A 78 -7.24 10.28 6.53
N GLN A 79 -6.63 9.87 7.64
CA GLN A 79 -6.41 10.75 8.80
C GLN A 79 -5.41 11.86 8.46
N ALA A 80 -4.30 11.52 7.80
CA ALA A 80 -3.32 12.51 7.33
C ALA A 80 -3.95 13.56 6.39
N LYS A 81 -4.88 13.14 5.52
CA LYS A 81 -5.66 14.04 4.66
C LYS A 81 -6.40 15.08 5.50
N VAL A 82 -7.16 14.64 6.51
CA VAL A 82 -7.96 15.54 7.37
C VAL A 82 -7.07 16.56 8.09
N GLU A 83 -5.90 16.13 8.55
CA GLU A 83 -4.97 17.02 9.25
C GLU A 83 -4.29 18.02 8.29
N ILE A 84 -3.78 17.55 7.15
CA ILE A 84 -3.03 18.41 6.23
C ILE A 84 -3.92 19.40 5.46
N GLU A 85 -5.18 19.07 5.22
CA GLU A 85 -6.15 20.00 4.60
C GLU A 85 -6.47 21.21 5.51
N GLN A 86 -6.29 21.09 6.83
CA GLN A 86 -6.40 22.24 7.74
C GLN A 86 -5.24 23.22 7.57
N GLU A 87 -4.06 22.72 7.20
CA GLU A 87 -2.88 23.56 6.94
C GLU A 87 -2.91 24.17 5.53
N PHE A 88 -3.54 23.49 4.58
CA PHE A 88 -3.61 23.87 3.16
C PHE A 88 -5.07 23.93 2.66
N PRO A 89 -5.91 24.86 3.17
CA PRO A 89 -7.35 24.88 2.87
C PRO A 89 -7.68 25.14 1.40
N ASP A 90 -6.75 25.73 0.65
CA ASP A 90 -6.90 26.01 -0.79
C ASP A 90 -6.39 24.87 -1.69
N ARG A 91 -5.96 23.77 -1.10
CA ARG A 91 -5.43 22.59 -1.82
C ARG A 91 -6.32 21.38 -1.62
N LYS A 92 -6.31 20.49 -2.60
CA LYS A 92 -7.06 19.25 -2.55
C LYS A 92 -6.11 18.08 -2.27
N VAL A 93 -6.48 17.24 -1.32
CA VAL A 93 -5.86 15.94 -1.11
C VAL A 93 -6.95 14.88 -1.21
N GLU A 94 -6.79 13.92 -2.10
CA GLU A 94 -7.72 12.79 -2.20
C GLU A 94 -6.98 11.47 -2.00
N VAL A 95 -7.59 10.57 -1.25
CA VAL A 95 -7.04 9.24 -0.95
C VAL A 95 -7.97 8.19 -1.55
N ILE A 96 -7.43 7.36 -2.43
CA ILE A 96 -8.15 6.26 -3.07
C ILE A 96 -7.70 4.94 -2.46
N ASP A 97 -8.63 4.19 -1.88
CA ASP A 97 -8.42 2.77 -1.61
C ASP A 97 -8.43 2.02 -2.95
N SER A 98 -7.30 1.45 -3.33
CA SER A 98 -7.21 0.74 -4.60
C SER A 98 -8.00 -0.56 -4.64
N LEU A 99 -8.37 -1.12 -3.48
CA LEU A 99 -8.91 -2.48 -3.31
C LEU A 99 -7.97 -3.56 -3.84
N GLN A 100 -6.71 -3.22 -4.09
CA GLN A 100 -5.72 -4.04 -4.76
C GLN A 100 -4.38 -4.06 -4.02
N ALA A 101 -3.53 -5.00 -4.44
CA ALA A 101 -2.13 -5.06 -4.07
C ALA A 101 -1.28 -5.31 -5.34
N SER A 102 0.05 -5.09 -5.23
CA SER A 102 1.02 -5.45 -6.26
C SER A 102 0.65 -4.95 -7.67
N SER A 103 0.54 -5.84 -8.66
CA SER A 103 0.28 -5.49 -10.06
C SER A 103 -1.10 -4.85 -10.28
N GLY A 104 -2.14 -5.26 -9.55
CA GLY A 104 -3.47 -4.65 -9.64
C GLY A 104 -3.46 -3.19 -9.17
N TYR A 105 -2.75 -2.91 -8.08
CA TYR A 105 -2.50 -1.54 -7.63
C TYR A 105 -1.73 -0.73 -8.69
N GLY A 106 -0.66 -1.31 -9.26
CA GLY A 106 0.13 -0.68 -10.30
C GLY A 106 -0.68 -0.34 -11.55
N LEU A 107 -1.56 -1.25 -11.99
CA LEU A 107 -2.44 -1.05 -13.15
C LEU A 107 -3.40 0.13 -12.93
N LEU A 108 -3.95 0.28 -11.72
CA LEU A 108 -4.81 1.43 -11.39
C LEU A 108 -4.03 2.74 -11.45
N VAL A 109 -2.81 2.77 -10.91
CA VAL A 109 -1.94 3.96 -10.92
C VAL A 109 -1.53 4.35 -12.33
N ASP A 110 -1.24 3.37 -13.19
CA ASP A 110 -0.89 3.58 -14.60
C ASP A 110 -2.07 4.21 -15.36
N GLY A 111 -3.27 3.63 -15.22
CA GLY A 111 -4.46 4.22 -15.82
C GLY A 111 -4.80 5.62 -15.31
N LEU A 112 -4.52 5.94 -14.05
CA LEU A 112 -4.65 7.30 -13.52
C LEU A 112 -3.66 8.27 -14.16
N ALA A 113 -2.44 7.83 -14.41
CA ALA A 113 -1.44 8.63 -15.11
C ALA A 113 -1.89 8.94 -16.55
N ASP A 114 -2.44 7.95 -17.25
CA ASP A 114 -3.00 8.14 -18.58
C ASP A 114 -4.12 9.19 -18.58
N LYS A 115 -5.07 9.11 -17.64
CA LYS A 115 -6.17 10.07 -17.53
C LYS A 115 -5.70 11.49 -17.24
N ARG A 116 -4.70 11.64 -16.38
CA ARG A 116 -4.04 12.93 -16.16
C ARG A 116 -3.41 13.46 -17.46
N ASP A 117 -2.70 12.61 -18.20
CA ASP A 117 -1.96 12.99 -19.39
C ASP A 117 -2.89 13.26 -20.59
N GLU A 118 -4.11 12.66 -20.58
CA GLU A 118 -5.22 13.02 -21.47
C GLU A 118 -5.80 14.42 -21.17
N GLY A 119 -5.41 15.04 -20.04
CA GLY A 119 -5.81 16.39 -19.67
C GLY A 119 -7.07 16.49 -18.80
N LEU A 120 -7.51 15.40 -18.18
CA LEU A 120 -8.62 15.43 -17.23
C LEU A 120 -8.25 16.29 -16.00
N SER A 121 -9.24 17.01 -15.50
CA SER A 121 -9.12 17.77 -14.25
C SER A 121 -8.92 16.83 -13.04
N PHE A 122 -8.44 17.38 -11.93
CA PHE A 122 -8.26 16.62 -10.70
C PHE A 122 -9.53 15.85 -10.27
N ASP A 123 -10.67 16.53 -10.30
CA ASP A 123 -11.95 15.94 -9.87
C ASP A 123 -12.41 14.82 -10.82
N GLU A 124 -12.18 14.97 -12.13
CA GLU A 124 -12.49 13.93 -13.12
C GLU A 124 -11.60 12.71 -12.97
N VAL A 125 -10.29 12.89 -12.69
CA VAL A 125 -9.36 11.79 -12.42
C VAL A 125 -9.74 11.06 -11.13
N VAL A 126 -10.13 11.77 -10.08
CA VAL A 126 -10.64 11.20 -8.83
C VAL A 126 -11.92 10.38 -9.08
N ALA A 127 -12.87 10.92 -9.83
CA ALA A 127 -14.12 10.22 -10.16
C ALA A 127 -13.84 8.95 -10.96
N TRP A 128 -12.96 9.03 -11.95
CA TRP A 128 -12.53 7.87 -12.72
C TRP A 128 -11.87 6.79 -11.83
N ALA A 129 -10.98 7.19 -10.91
CA ALA A 129 -10.32 6.26 -9.98
C ALA A 129 -11.30 5.50 -9.11
N LYS A 130 -12.29 6.21 -8.55
CA LYS A 130 -13.34 5.63 -7.68
C LYS A 130 -14.18 4.57 -8.41
N GLU A 131 -14.36 4.70 -9.70
CA GLU A 131 -15.05 3.72 -10.53
C GLU A 131 -14.10 2.60 -11.01
N ALA A 132 -12.93 2.97 -11.53
CA ALA A 132 -11.99 2.05 -12.15
C ALA A 132 -11.45 0.99 -11.17
N ARG A 133 -11.27 1.33 -9.88
CA ARG A 133 -10.82 0.38 -8.85
C ARG A 133 -11.69 -0.86 -8.75
N HIS A 134 -12.97 -0.78 -9.09
CA HIS A 134 -13.90 -1.91 -9.07
C HIS A 134 -13.82 -2.79 -10.34
N ARG A 135 -13.04 -2.37 -11.34
CA ARG A 135 -12.82 -3.08 -12.60
C ARG A 135 -11.44 -3.73 -12.69
N VAL A 136 -10.61 -3.53 -11.68
CA VAL A 136 -9.30 -4.19 -11.56
C VAL A 136 -9.47 -5.45 -10.71
N TYR A 137 -9.07 -6.58 -11.24
CA TYR A 137 -9.12 -7.88 -10.55
C TYR A 137 -7.70 -8.42 -10.41
N GLY A 138 -7.22 -8.47 -9.18
CA GLY A 138 -5.93 -9.07 -8.84
C GLY A 138 -6.12 -10.54 -8.44
N TRP A 139 -5.42 -11.44 -9.09
CA TRP A 139 -5.38 -12.85 -8.74
C TRP A 139 -4.01 -13.19 -8.20
N PHE A 140 -3.96 -13.87 -7.08
CA PHE A 140 -2.73 -14.43 -6.54
C PHE A 140 -2.99 -15.82 -6.01
N PHE A 141 -1.94 -16.62 -5.91
CA PHE A 141 -2.01 -17.93 -5.26
C PHE A 141 -0.79 -18.12 -4.36
N SER A 142 -0.94 -18.96 -3.35
CA SER A 142 0.16 -19.37 -2.49
C SER A 142 0.09 -20.85 -2.24
N THR A 143 1.23 -21.50 -2.20
CA THR A 143 1.36 -22.92 -1.85
C THR A 143 1.55 -23.15 -0.35
N ASP A 144 1.72 -22.08 0.43
CA ASP A 144 2.01 -22.12 1.86
C ASP A 144 1.38 -20.92 2.58
N LEU A 145 0.79 -21.16 3.75
CA LEU A 145 0.12 -20.13 4.55
C LEU A 145 1.02 -19.55 5.67
N THR A 146 2.22 -20.07 5.85
CA THR A 146 3.11 -19.73 6.98
C THR A 146 3.33 -18.24 7.12
N PHE A 147 3.67 -17.57 6.01
CA PHE A 147 3.97 -16.13 6.05
C PHE A 147 2.70 -15.27 6.19
N PHE A 148 1.54 -15.73 5.71
CA PHE A 148 0.27 -15.06 5.98
C PHE A 148 -0.12 -15.11 7.46
N VAL A 149 0.14 -16.24 8.13
CA VAL A 149 -0.07 -16.40 9.57
C VAL A 149 0.93 -15.57 10.36
N ARG A 150 2.23 -15.64 10.02
CA ARG A 150 3.28 -14.84 10.68
C ARG A 150 3.03 -13.34 10.53
N GLY A 151 2.57 -12.91 9.36
CA GLY A 151 2.20 -11.52 9.08
C GLY A 151 0.86 -11.08 9.66
N GLY A 152 0.08 -11.98 10.28
CA GLY A 152 -1.22 -11.66 10.90
C GLY A 152 -2.37 -11.43 9.90
N ARG A 153 -2.23 -11.78 8.63
CA ARG A 153 -3.30 -11.69 7.61
C ARG A 153 -4.25 -12.87 7.66
N ILE A 154 -3.81 -13.99 8.23
CA ILE A 154 -4.62 -15.18 8.50
C ILE A 154 -4.43 -15.54 9.96
N SER A 155 -5.53 -15.89 10.67
CA SER A 155 -5.44 -16.36 12.05
C SER A 155 -4.66 -17.68 12.15
N LYS A 156 -4.01 -17.92 13.28
CA LYS A 156 -3.27 -19.19 13.54
C LYS A 156 -4.18 -20.42 13.36
N THR A 157 -5.44 -20.32 13.81
CA THR A 157 -6.42 -21.40 13.68
C THR A 157 -6.76 -21.68 12.22
N ALA A 158 -7.04 -20.61 11.42
CA ALA A 158 -7.33 -20.76 10.00
C ALA A 158 -6.11 -21.30 9.22
N GLY A 159 -4.89 -20.85 9.58
CA GLY A 159 -3.65 -21.34 8.97
C GLY A 159 -3.40 -22.82 9.27
N LEU A 160 -3.69 -23.27 10.49
CA LEU A 160 -3.57 -24.69 10.88
C LEU A 160 -4.56 -25.56 10.07
N LEU A 161 -5.83 -25.17 10.00
CA LEU A 161 -6.84 -25.89 9.25
C LEU A 161 -6.54 -25.92 7.75
N GLY A 162 -6.11 -24.79 7.19
CA GLY A 162 -5.71 -24.69 5.79
C GLY A 162 -4.53 -25.60 5.45
N GLY A 163 -3.51 -25.64 6.32
CA GLY A 163 -2.35 -26.52 6.17
C GLY A 163 -2.72 -28.01 6.24
N MET A 164 -3.58 -28.40 7.20
CA MET A 164 -4.07 -29.78 7.33
C MET A 164 -4.89 -30.23 6.10
N LEU A 165 -5.60 -29.32 5.46
CA LEU A 165 -6.46 -29.61 4.29
C LEU A 165 -5.73 -29.35 2.96
N ASN A 166 -4.45 -29.01 2.96
CA ASN A 166 -3.68 -28.61 1.77
C ASN A 166 -4.39 -27.53 0.94
N ILE A 167 -4.99 -26.54 1.62
CA ILE A 167 -5.66 -25.44 0.95
C ILE A 167 -4.61 -24.45 0.43
N CYS A 168 -4.57 -24.28 -0.89
CA CYS A 168 -3.80 -23.23 -1.55
C CYS A 168 -4.76 -22.04 -1.81
N PRO A 169 -4.61 -20.91 -1.10
CA PRO A 169 -5.50 -19.78 -1.31
C PRO A 169 -5.27 -19.13 -2.67
N VAL A 170 -6.35 -18.70 -3.26
CA VAL A 170 -6.39 -17.92 -4.50
C VAL A 170 -7.06 -16.57 -4.21
#